data_2c14729d3ade2f510b19a4f156a54b97
#
_entry.id   2c14729d3ade2f510b19a4f156a54b97
#
_cell.length_a   1.000
_cell.length_b   1.000
_cell.length_c   1.000
_cell.angle_alpha   90.00
_cell.angle_beta   90.00
_cell.angle_gamma   90.00
#
_symmetry.space_group_name_H-M   'P 1'
#
loop_
_entity.id
_entity.type
_entity.pdbx_description
1 polymer ?
#
loop_
_entity_poly.entity_id
_entity_poly.type
_entity_poly.pdbx_seq_one_letter_code
_entity_poly.pdbx_strand_id
1 'polypeptide(L)'
;MFAQIMSYLYDGLPVSVGIITVALMLFFGFALTRITKLLKLPNVTAYIVTGILIGPYCLNLVPDIVVEYTSFLPDVALAFIAFSTGQFFRFSALKGNGAKVLIITVLEACVASVFVFIAAYFVLHMDLAFSIVLAALASATAPASTMMTIRQTGAHGDFVNTLLQVVALDDVVGLLAYSIAISVALASSVSASASGAGFELRSVATPILLNIASVILGAMLGVVLKMMFFPKRSTDNRLILSVAVLFGFCGVCQILGVSPLLGCMFMSTVYINLTDDDRLFKQLNTFSPPFLLLFFVRSGVNFDLGALTGAHSTGSTSLLLLGVVYFLVRIAGKYAGAFAGCMITHKDRLVRNYLGLALIPQAGVAIGLAELGARTLGGDTGSALRTVILASSVLYELIGPGCAKLSLALSHSYGDGVEEPVRVINPDEDDKHIVNVLIERIREIQSELPEHAQAVTVQAVNNAQGAHAMTRHLHSNNANYH
;
A
#
# COMPACT_ATOMS: atom_id res chain seq x y z
N MET A 1 1.21 17.72 -34.97
CA MET A 1 1.43 18.95 -34.19
C MET A 1 1.87 18.64 -32.75
N PHE A 2 1.10 17.84 -31.94
CA PHE A 2 1.51 17.53 -30.55
C PHE A 2 2.78 16.67 -30.50
N ALA A 3 2.90 15.63 -31.34
CA ALA A 3 4.10 14.80 -31.47
C ALA A 3 5.33 15.60 -31.96
N GLN A 4 5.15 16.60 -32.81
CA GLN A 4 6.24 17.48 -33.28
C GLN A 4 6.69 18.48 -32.20
N ILE A 5 5.76 19.01 -31.39
CA ILE A 5 6.12 19.84 -30.24
C ILE A 5 6.89 19.02 -29.20
N MET A 6 6.46 17.78 -29.00
CA MET A 6 7.15 16.87 -28.10
C MET A 6 8.55 16.51 -28.62
N SER A 7 8.72 16.17 -29.92
CA SER A 7 10.05 15.89 -30.46
C SER A 7 10.98 17.09 -30.34
N TYR A 8 10.48 18.34 -30.55
CA TYR A 8 11.28 19.55 -30.36
C TYR A 8 11.69 19.82 -28.91
N LEU A 9 10.80 19.48 -27.95
CA LEU A 9 11.12 19.51 -26.53
C LEU A 9 12.15 18.46 -26.13
N TYR A 10 12.16 17.30 -26.82
CA TYR A 10 13.05 16.17 -26.51
C TYR A 10 14.47 16.31 -27.07
N ASP A 11 14.65 17.04 -28.19
CA ASP A 11 15.96 17.14 -28.86
C ASP A 11 16.95 18.08 -28.15
N GLY A 12 16.51 18.83 -27.15
CA GLY A 12 17.34 19.89 -26.61
C GLY A 12 17.94 19.73 -25.22
N LEU A 13 17.23 19.13 -24.24
CA LEU A 13 17.68 19.14 -22.83
C LEU A 13 17.04 17.96 -22.04
N PRO A 14 17.75 16.86 -21.79
CA PRO A 14 17.23 15.68 -21.10
C PRO A 14 16.69 15.96 -19.68
N VAL A 15 17.21 16.97 -18.99
CA VAL A 15 16.78 17.36 -17.65
C VAL A 15 15.40 18.05 -17.66
N SER A 16 15.17 18.97 -18.60
CA SER A 16 13.87 19.67 -18.73
C SER A 16 12.77 18.70 -19.14
N VAL A 17 13.07 17.76 -20.02
CA VAL A 17 12.15 16.67 -20.40
C VAL A 17 11.74 15.85 -19.19
N GLY A 18 12.71 15.44 -18.36
CA GLY A 18 12.43 14.70 -17.12
C GLY A 18 11.52 15.46 -16.17
N ILE A 19 11.79 16.74 -15.94
CA ILE A 19 10.97 17.59 -15.05
C ILE A 19 9.54 17.74 -15.61
N ILE A 20 9.41 18.04 -16.91
CA ILE A 20 8.10 18.20 -17.55
C ILE A 20 7.32 16.88 -17.50
N THR A 21 7.96 15.75 -17.79
CA THR A 21 7.30 14.44 -17.74
C THR A 21 6.81 14.11 -16.33
N VAL A 22 7.63 14.33 -15.31
CA VAL A 22 7.22 14.15 -13.91
C VAL A 22 6.03 15.05 -13.56
N ALA A 23 6.05 16.32 -14.01
CA ALA A 23 4.92 17.24 -13.81
C ALA A 23 3.65 16.74 -14.51
N LEU A 24 3.75 16.21 -15.73
CA LEU A 24 2.62 15.62 -16.47
C LEU A 24 2.08 14.38 -15.77
N MET A 25 2.95 13.47 -15.30
CA MET A 25 2.55 12.28 -14.54
C MET A 25 1.76 12.67 -13.29
N LEU A 26 2.25 13.65 -12.52
CA LEU A 26 1.58 14.16 -11.32
C LEU A 26 0.23 14.80 -11.67
N PHE A 27 0.19 15.67 -12.69
CA PHE A 27 -1.01 16.39 -13.08
C PHE A 27 -2.11 15.46 -13.61
N PHE A 28 -1.80 14.61 -14.58
CA PHE A 28 -2.77 13.68 -15.14
C PHE A 28 -3.21 12.62 -14.12
N GLY A 29 -2.28 12.14 -13.28
CA GLY A 29 -2.60 11.24 -12.17
C GLY A 29 -3.60 11.88 -11.21
N PHE A 30 -3.37 13.13 -10.80
CA PHE A 30 -4.31 13.88 -9.98
C PHE A 30 -5.64 14.13 -10.69
N ALA A 31 -5.63 14.58 -11.95
CA ALA A 31 -6.84 14.89 -12.71
C ALA A 31 -7.76 13.67 -12.83
N LEU A 32 -7.20 12.49 -13.14
CA LEU A 32 -7.97 11.26 -13.28
C LEU A 32 -8.58 10.80 -11.95
N THR A 33 -7.96 11.12 -10.80
CA THR A 33 -8.58 10.80 -9.50
C THR A 33 -9.91 11.51 -9.29
N ARG A 34 -10.15 12.65 -9.94
CA ARG A 34 -11.44 13.36 -9.86
C ARG A 34 -12.55 12.55 -10.53
N ILE A 35 -12.23 11.90 -11.66
CA ILE A 35 -13.17 11.04 -12.40
C ILE A 35 -13.40 9.74 -11.64
N THR A 36 -12.34 9.08 -11.18
CA THR A 36 -12.48 7.80 -10.46
C THR A 36 -13.18 7.96 -9.10
N LYS A 37 -13.09 9.11 -8.45
CA LYS A 37 -13.87 9.42 -7.24
C LYS A 37 -15.37 9.43 -7.50
N LEU A 38 -15.84 9.90 -8.66
CA LEU A 38 -17.25 9.80 -9.05
C LEU A 38 -17.72 8.34 -9.14
N LEU A 39 -16.82 7.45 -9.56
CA LEU A 39 -17.06 6.01 -9.64
C LEU A 39 -16.79 5.28 -8.31
N LYS A 40 -16.43 6.00 -7.24
CA LYS A 40 -16.03 5.47 -5.92
C LYS A 40 -14.86 4.48 -5.98
N LEU A 41 -13.97 4.63 -6.99
CA LEU A 41 -12.78 3.80 -7.15
C LEU A 41 -11.59 4.36 -6.36
N PRO A 42 -10.66 3.49 -5.92
CA PRO A 42 -9.43 3.90 -5.28
C PRO A 42 -8.52 4.74 -6.18
N ASN A 43 -7.71 5.61 -5.58
CA ASN A 43 -6.79 6.47 -6.33
C ASN A 43 -5.74 5.66 -7.11
N VAL A 44 -5.35 4.49 -6.62
CA VAL A 44 -4.36 3.60 -7.28
C VAL A 44 -4.81 3.22 -8.68
N THR A 45 -6.10 2.88 -8.86
CA THR A 45 -6.68 2.58 -10.18
C THR A 45 -6.54 3.78 -11.13
N ALA A 46 -6.82 5.01 -10.64
CA ALA A 46 -6.63 6.22 -11.44
C ALA A 46 -5.18 6.38 -11.90
N TYR A 47 -4.22 6.15 -11.01
CA TYR A 47 -2.80 6.31 -11.32
C TYR A 47 -2.32 5.31 -12.37
N ILE A 48 -2.70 4.03 -12.25
CA ILE A 48 -2.34 2.99 -13.24
C ILE A 48 -2.97 3.31 -14.59
N VAL A 49 -4.27 3.64 -14.62
CA VAL A 49 -4.97 4.00 -15.87
C VAL A 49 -4.36 5.26 -16.49
N THR A 50 -3.96 6.25 -15.68
CA THR A 50 -3.22 7.41 -16.18
C THR A 50 -1.94 6.98 -16.86
N GLY A 51 -1.16 6.09 -16.26
CA GLY A 51 0.08 5.58 -16.85
C GLY A 51 -0.15 4.89 -18.19
N ILE A 52 -1.20 4.07 -18.30
CA ILE A 52 -1.59 3.43 -19.58
C ILE A 52 -1.94 4.49 -20.64
N LEU A 53 -2.72 5.52 -20.24
CA LEU A 53 -3.15 6.58 -21.18
C LEU A 53 -2.00 7.45 -21.67
N ILE A 54 -1.07 7.86 -20.80
CA ILE A 54 0.09 8.68 -21.18
C ILE A 54 1.28 7.86 -21.68
N GLY A 55 1.20 6.53 -21.54
CA GLY A 55 2.23 5.58 -21.95
C GLY A 55 2.31 5.35 -23.45
N PRO A 56 3.23 4.44 -23.88
CA PRO A 56 3.60 4.25 -25.28
C PRO A 56 2.45 3.73 -26.14
N TYR A 57 1.49 3.03 -25.57
CA TYR A 57 0.36 2.44 -26.32
C TYR A 57 -0.79 3.42 -26.63
N CYS A 58 -0.84 4.58 -25.97
CA CYS A 58 -1.91 5.56 -26.18
C CYS A 58 -1.34 6.92 -26.63
N LEU A 59 -1.03 7.81 -25.70
CA LEU A 59 -0.60 9.18 -25.99
C LEU A 59 0.91 9.33 -26.20
N ASN A 60 1.70 8.37 -25.76
CA ASN A 60 3.15 8.34 -25.84
C ASN A 60 3.80 9.64 -25.34
N LEU A 61 3.38 10.10 -24.14
CA LEU A 61 3.88 11.35 -23.53
C LEU A 61 5.07 11.14 -22.60
N VAL A 62 5.38 9.88 -22.27
CA VAL A 62 6.47 9.52 -21.35
C VAL A 62 7.59 8.86 -22.16
N PRO A 63 8.73 9.53 -22.34
CA PRO A 63 9.89 8.96 -23.05
C PRO A 63 10.53 7.83 -22.26
N ASP A 64 11.08 6.85 -22.98
CA ASP A 64 11.79 5.69 -22.39
C ASP A 64 12.94 6.12 -21.48
N ILE A 65 13.67 7.20 -21.87
CA ILE A 65 14.76 7.75 -21.06
C ILE A 65 14.30 8.20 -19.66
N VAL A 66 13.09 8.75 -19.53
CA VAL A 66 12.53 9.16 -18.23
C VAL A 66 12.13 7.91 -17.42
N VAL A 67 11.59 6.88 -18.08
CA VAL A 67 11.28 5.60 -17.43
C VAL A 67 12.56 4.96 -16.87
N GLU A 68 13.67 5.05 -17.58
CA GLU A 68 14.97 4.55 -17.16
C GLU A 68 15.52 5.34 -15.96
N TYR A 69 15.57 6.68 -16.05
CA TYR A 69 16.05 7.53 -14.95
C TYR A 69 15.19 7.46 -13.69
N THR A 70 13.92 7.10 -13.81
CA THR A 70 13.01 6.91 -12.67
C THR A 70 12.97 5.47 -12.16
N SER A 71 13.92 4.62 -12.57
CA SER A 71 13.97 3.19 -12.19
C SER A 71 14.09 2.93 -10.69
N PHE A 72 14.54 3.90 -9.90
CA PHE A 72 14.63 3.82 -8.44
C PHE A 72 13.27 4.10 -7.73
N LEU A 73 12.31 4.72 -8.41
CA LEU A 73 11.02 5.10 -7.81
C LEU A 73 10.24 3.92 -7.19
N PRO A 74 10.17 2.75 -7.83
CA PRO A 74 9.52 1.58 -7.22
C PRO A 74 10.13 1.21 -5.87
N ASP A 75 11.45 1.18 -5.75
CA ASP A 75 12.12 0.79 -4.52
C ASP A 75 11.82 1.77 -3.38
N VAL A 76 11.85 3.06 -3.68
CA VAL A 76 11.51 4.13 -2.73
C VAL A 76 10.03 4.09 -2.35
N ALA A 77 9.13 3.97 -3.32
CA ALA A 77 7.69 3.89 -3.06
C ALA A 77 7.34 2.68 -2.19
N LEU A 78 7.94 1.54 -2.51
CA LEU A 78 7.77 0.30 -1.74
C LEU A 78 8.34 0.41 -0.33
N ALA A 79 9.45 1.13 -0.15
CA ALA A 79 10.01 1.40 1.18
C ALA A 79 9.03 2.22 2.04
N PHE A 80 8.39 3.24 1.47
CA PHE A 80 7.34 4.00 2.17
C PHE A 80 6.12 3.13 2.51
N ILE A 81 5.66 2.30 1.57
CA ILE A 81 4.54 1.37 1.80
C ILE A 81 4.92 0.40 2.93
N ALA A 82 6.06 -0.26 2.84
CA ALA A 82 6.53 -1.23 3.82
C ALA A 82 6.74 -0.61 5.21
N PHE A 83 7.33 0.59 5.27
CA PHE A 83 7.47 1.31 6.53
C PHE A 83 6.12 1.68 7.14
N SER A 84 5.16 2.13 6.33
CA SER A 84 3.80 2.41 6.80
C SER A 84 3.07 1.17 7.28
N THR A 85 3.30 0.01 6.66
CA THR A 85 2.70 -1.28 7.05
C THR A 85 3.22 -1.75 8.41
N GLY A 86 4.50 -1.54 8.73
CA GLY A 86 5.09 -1.99 10.00
C GLY A 86 4.47 -1.37 11.26
N GLN A 87 3.78 -0.21 11.16
CA GLN A 87 3.06 0.38 12.29
C GLN A 87 1.92 -0.50 12.84
N PHE A 88 1.37 -1.40 12.02
CA PHE A 88 0.30 -2.30 12.42
C PHE A 88 0.79 -3.46 13.30
N PHE A 89 2.12 -3.69 13.36
CA PHE A 89 2.76 -4.74 14.16
C PHE A 89 3.07 -4.28 15.59
N ARG A 90 2.06 -3.76 16.29
CA ARG A 90 2.19 -3.49 17.72
C ARG A 90 1.99 -4.78 18.50
N PHE A 91 3.01 -5.18 19.25
CA PHE A 91 2.93 -6.39 20.09
C PHE A 91 1.81 -6.31 21.13
N SER A 92 1.48 -5.10 21.59
CA SER A 92 0.36 -4.87 22.50
C SER A 92 -1.00 -5.21 21.86
N ALA A 93 -1.19 -4.91 20.59
CA ALA A 93 -2.42 -5.20 19.87
C ALA A 93 -2.57 -6.71 19.52
N LEU A 94 -1.45 -7.43 19.43
CA LEU A 94 -1.43 -8.87 19.15
C LEU A 94 -1.64 -9.73 20.42
N LYS A 95 -1.58 -9.15 21.63
CA LYS A 95 -1.85 -9.88 22.88
C LYS A 95 -3.33 -10.25 22.97
N GLY A 96 -3.61 -11.54 23.10
CA GLY A 96 -4.94 -12.10 23.27
C GLY A 96 -5.42 -12.92 22.07
N ASN A 97 -5.70 -12.32 20.93
CA ASN A 97 -6.20 -13.03 19.74
C ASN A 97 -5.15 -13.25 18.65
N GLY A 98 -3.92 -12.76 18.83
CA GLY A 98 -2.90 -12.73 17.80
C GLY A 98 -2.55 -14.10 17.20
N ALA A 99 -2.49 -15.14 18.01
CA ALA A 99 -2.22 -16.48 17.51
C ALA A 99 -3.33 -16.99 16.57
N LYS A 100 -4.59 -16.71 16.88
CA LYS A 100 -5.73 -17.09 16.01
C LYS A 100 -5.68 -16.32 14.70
N VAL A 101 -5.43 -15.02 14.75
CA VAL A 101 -5.33 -14.18 13.56
C VAL A 101 -4.13 -14.60 12.70
N LEU A 102 -2.98 -14.92 13.31
CA LEU A 102 -1.80 -15.41 12.58
C LEU A 102 -2.10 -16.72 11.84
N ILE A 103 -2.80 -17.68 12.48
CA ILE A 103 -3.20 -18.93 11.84
C ILE A 103 -4.13 -18.66 10.65
N ILE A 104 -5.10 -17.76 10.80
CA ILE A 104 -6.04 -17.41 9.72
C ILE A 104 -5.24 -16.80 8.56
N THR A 105 -4.35 -15.83 8.83
CA THR A 105 -3.56 -15.13 7.81
C THR A 105 -2.63 -16.10 7.07
N VAL A 106 -1.90 -16.94 7.78
CA VAL A 106 -0.99 -17.91 7.15
C VAL A 106 -1.77 -18.90 6.28
N LEU A 107 -2.90 -19.42 6.76
CA LEU A 107 -3.70 -20.35 5.98
C LEU A 107 -4.31 -19.70 4.74
N GLU A 108 -4.86 -18.49 4.86
CA GLU A 108 -5.47 -17.82 3.71
C GLU A 108 -4.43 -17.46 2.65
N ALA A 109 -3.25 -17.00 3.06
CA ALA A 109 -2.14 -16.70 2.17
C ALA A 109 -1.58 -17.96 1.50
N CYS A 110 -1.31 -19.02 2.28
CA CYS A 110 -0.75 -20.26 1.76
C CYS A 110 -1.72 -21.00 0.82
N VAL A 111 -3.02 -21.08 1.17
CA VAL A 111 -4.01 -21.75 0.32
C VAL A 111 -4.19 -21.00 -0.99
N ALA A 112 -4.23 -19.64 -0.97
CA ALA A 112 -4.27 -18.85 -2.18
C ALA A 112 -3.04 -19.09 -3.06
N SER A 113 -1.84 -19.10 -2.47
CA SER A 113 -0.59 -19.39 -3.18
C SER A 113 -0.58 -20.78 -3.79
N VAL A 114 -0.99 -21.80 -3.05
CA VAL A 114 -1.06 -23.19 -3.54
C VAL A 114 -2.04 -23.31 -4.71
N PHE A 115 -3.22 -22.71 -4.61
CA PHE A 115 -4.22 -22.75 -5.69
C PHE A 115 -3.70 -22.10 -6.96
N VAL A 116 -3.06 -20.93 -6.84
CA VAL A 116 -2.48 -20.22 -7.98
C VAL A 116 -1.30 -20.99 -8.56
N PHE A 117 -0.45 -21.59 -7.72
CA PHE A 117 0.65 -22.44 -8.19
C PHE A 117 0.13 -23.64 -9.00
N ILE A 118 -0.87 -24.34 -8.49
CA ILE A 118 -1.47 -25.50 -9.20
C ILE A 118 -2.04 -25.03 -10.54
N ALA A 119 -2.77 -23.91 -10.56
CA ALA A 119 -3.35 -23.39 -11.80
C ALA A 119 -2.28 -22.96 -12.82
N ALA A 120 -1.24 -22.22 -12.39
CA ALA A 120 -0.20 -21.73 -13.28
C ALA A 120 0.70 -22.86 -13.81
N TYR A 121 1.18 -23.73 -12.92
CA TYR A 121 2.17 -24.75 -13.28
C TYR A 121 1.55 -25.99 -13.92
N PHE A 122 0.49 -26.58 -13.29
CA PHE A 122 -0.07 -27.84 -13.77
C PHE A 122 -1.18 -27.67 -14.82
N VAL A 123 -1.98 -26.60 -14.75
CA VAL A 123 -3.09 -26.39 -15.67
C VAL A 123 -2.67 -25.57 -16.89
N LEU A 124 -1.95 -24.47 -16.66
CA LEU A 124 -1.53 -23.56 -17.73
C LEU A 124 -0.12 -23.86 -18.26
N HIS A 125 0.58 -24.83 -17.66
CA HIS A 125 1.92 -25.29 -18.04
C HIS A 125 2.94 -24.15 -18.17
N MET A 126 2.87 -23.17 -17.25
CA MET A 126 3.83 -22.08 -17.16
C MET A 126 5.16 -22.55 -16.56
N ASP A 127 6.22 -21.78 -16.83
CA ASP A 127 7.52 -22.05 -16.24
C ASP A 127 7.48 -22.10 -14.70
N LEU A 128 8.35 -22.93 -14.10
CA LEU A 128 8.38 -23.14 -12.65
C LEU A 128 8.69 -21.85 -11.89
N ALA A 129 9.72 -21.09 -12.33
CA ALA A 129 10.12 -19.85 -11.69
C ALA A 129 8.99 -18.80 -11.73
N PHE A 130 8.35 -18.65 -12.89
CA PHE A 130 7.18 -17.80 -13.06
C PHE A 130 6.04 -18.22 -12.12
N SER A 131 5.69 -19.52 -12.10
CA SER A 131 4.57 -20.05 -11.33
C SER A 131 4.75 -19.89 -9.82
N ILE A 132 5.97 -20.07 -9.31
CA ILE A 132 6.29 -19.89 -7.89
C ILE A 132 6.17 -18.42 -7.50
N VAL A 133 6.70 -17.50 -8.30
CA VAL A 133 6.63 -16.06 -8.01
C VAL A 133 5.20 -15.55 -8.13
N LEU A 134 4.46 -15.96 -9.17
CA LEU A 134 3.04 -15.60 -9.33
C LEU A 134 2.19 -16.11 -8.16
N ALA A 135 2.46 -17.32 -7.68
CA ALA A 135 1.80 -17.92 -6.53
C ALA A 135 2.07 -17.13 -5.24
N ALA A 136 3.31 -16.71 -5.01
CA ALA A 136 3.66 -15.90 -3.85
C ALA A 136 2.96 -14.54 -3.88
N LEU A 137 2.86 -13.91 -5.06
CA LEU A 137 2.14 -12.64 -5.23
C LEU A 137 0.63 -12.77 -4.93
N ALA A 138 0.06 -13.96 -5.06
CA ALA A 138 -1.34 -14.21 -4.77
C ALA A 138 -1.69 -14.07 -3.27
N SER A 139 -0.72 -14.19 -2.38
CA SER A 139 -0.92 -14.03 -0.94
C SER A 139 -1.28 -12.60 -0.55
N ALA A 140 -0.68 -11.57 -1.14
CA ALA A 140 -0.83 -10.19 -0.72
C ALA A 140 -2.26 -9.63 -0.88
N THR A 141 -2.72 -8.85 0.11
CA THR A 141 -4.03 -8.17 0.12
C THR A 141 -3.81 -6.65 0.21
N ALA A 142 -4.73 -5.85 -0.31
CA ALA A 142 -4.64 -4.38 -0.27
C ALA A 142 -5.32 -3.81 0.99
N PRO A 143 -4.57 -3.34 1.99
CA PRO A 143 -5.14 -2.79 3.22
C PRO A 143 -5.98 -1.53 2.96
N ALA A 144 -5.55 -0.69 2.03
CA ALA A 144 -6.13 0.63 1.79
C ALA A 144 -7.60 0.55 1.34
N SER A 145 -7.94 -0.36 0.42
CA SER A 145 -9.31 -0.53 -0.09
C SER A 145 -10.25 -1.02 1.00
N THR A 146 -9.82 -1.98 1.80
CA THR A 146 -10.58 -2.54 2.93
C THR A 146 -10.79 -1.50 4.02
N MET A 147 -9.73 -0.77 4.41
CA MET A 147 -9.80 0.32 5.39
C MET A 147 -10.74 1.44 4.95
N MET A 148 -10.66 1.83 3.65
CA MET A 148 -11.55 2.86 3.09
C MET A 148 -13.02 2.41 3.18
N THR A 149 -13.31 1.16 2.85
CA THR A 149 -14.66 0.60 2.92
C THR A 149 -15.20 0.59 4.35
N ILE A 150 -14.38 0.16 5.33
CA ILE A 150 -14.75 0.19 6.76
C ILE A 150 -15.07 1.61 7.21
N ARG A 151 -14.24 2.60 6.86
CA ARG A 151 -14.46 4.00 7.21
C ARG A 151 -15.72 4.57 6.56
N GLN A 152 -16.00 4.23 5.30
CA GLN A 152 -17.20 4.70 4.58
C GLN A 152 -18.49 4.11 5.13
N THR A 153 -18.43 2.92 5.71
CA THR A 153 -19.61 2.21 6.25
C THR A 153 -19.80 2.40 7.74
N GLY A 154 -18.83 3.02 8.45
CA GLY A 154 -18.85 3.11 9.91
C GLY A 154 -18.82 1.75 10.62
N ALA A 155 -18.39 0.71 9.90
CA ALA A 155 -18.43 -0.67 10.41
C ALA A 155 -17.51 -0.87 11.62
N HIS A 156 -17.98 -1.65 12.59
CA HIS A 156 -17.25 -1.96 13.83
C HIS A 156 -17.57 -3.38 14.32
N GLY A 157 -16.90 -3.80 15.40
CA GLY A 157 -17.14 -5.11 16.03
C GLY A 157 -16.01 -6.13 15.79
N ASP A 158 -16.20 -7.38 16.24
CA ASP A 158 -15.17 -8.44 16.18
C ASP A 158 -14.79 -8.81 14.75
N PHE A 159 -15.76 -8.80 13.84
CA PHE A 159 -15.50 -9.04 12.41
C PHE A 159 -14.49 -8.03 11.86
N VAL A 160 -14.74 -6.72 12.07
CA VAL A 160 -13.88 -5.63 11.58
C VAL A 160 -12.52 -5.69 12.24
N ASN A 161 -12.44 -5.93 13.54
CA ASN A 161 -11.18 -6.08 14.26
C ASN A 161 -10.35 -7.26 13.74
N THR A 162 -11.00 -8.41 13.50
CA THR A 162 -10.35 -9.58 12.91
C THR A 162 -9.86 -9.29 11.49
N LEU A 163 -10.71 -8.66 10.66
CA LEU A 163 -10.38 -8.29 9.28
C LEU A 163 -9.16 -7.36 9.23
N LEU A 164 -9.13 -6.32 10.05
CA LEU A 164 -8.02 -5.36 10.09
C LEU A 164 -6.70 -6.02 10.52
N GLN A 165 -6.76 -6.91 11.49
CA GLN A 165 -5.58 -7.65 11.96
C GLN A 165 -5.07 -8.64 10.90
N VAL A 166 -5.98 -9.37 10.22
CA VAL A 166 -5.60 -10.30 9.14
C VAL A 166 -4.97 -9.54 7.99
N VAL A 167 -5.61 -8.46 7.50
CA VAL A 167 -5.08 -7.66 6.39
C VAL A 167 -3.71 -7.05 6.73
N ALA A 168 -3.50 -6.60 7.97
CA ALA A 168 -2.22 -6.08 8.39
C ALA A 168 -1.12 -7.16 8.39
N LEU A 169 -1.42 -8.37 8.89
CA LEU A 169 -0.47 -9.49 8.92
C LEU A 169 -0.23 -10.10 7.53
N ASP A 170 -1.19 -10.00 6.63
CA ASP A 170 -1.12 -10.57 5.29
C ASP A 170 0.04 -9.98 4.45
N ASP A 171 0.29 -8.70 4.58
CA ASP A 171 1.43 -8.05 3.93
C ASP A 171 2.77 -8.67 4.36
N VAL A 172 2.91 -9.05 5.63
CA VAL A 172 4.14 -9.73 6.12
C VAL A 172 4.26 -11.13 5.56
N VAL A 173 3.18 -11.91 5.62
CA VAL A 173 3.18 -13.28 5.09
C VAL A 173 3.46 -13.23 3.59
N GLY A 174 2.85 -12.28 2.86
CA GLY A 174 3.07 -12.07 1.44
C GLY A 174 4.53 -11.70 1.11
N LEU A 175 5.14 -10.80 1.87
CA LEU A 175 6.54 -10.40 1.69
C LEU A 175 7.50 -11.56 1.98
N LEU A 176 7.24 -12.34 3.02
CA LEU A 176 8.04 -13.53 3.33
C LEU A 176 7.90 -14.59 2.24
N ALA A 177 6.66 -14.88 1.82
CA ALA A 177 6.39 -15.83 0.74
C ALA A 177 7.09 -15.42 -0.57
N TYR A 178 7.02 -14.13 -0.93
CA TYR A 178 7.71 -13.59 -2.10
C TYR A 178 9.23 -13.71 -1.98
N SER A 179 9.81 -13.40 -0.83
CA SER A 179 11.26 -13.48 -0.62
C SER A 179 11.79 -14.91 -0.77
N ILE A 180 11.02 -15.89 -0.31
CA ILE A 180 11.32 -17.30 -0.51
C ILE A 180 11.15 -17.69 -1.98
N ALA A 181 10.02 -17.30 -2.58
CA ALA A 181 9.68 -17.62 -3.96
C ALA A 181 10.71 -17.10 -4.95
N ILE A 182 11.16 -15.85 -4.83
CA ILE A 182 12.16 -15.27 -5.73
C ILE A 182 13.53 -15.95 -5.55
N SER A 183 13.88 -16.34 -4.33
CA SER A 183 15.12 -17.09 -4.05
C SER A 183 15.11 -18.47 -4.72
N VAL A 184 13.97 -19.19 -4.65
CA VAL A 184 13.78 -20.48 -5.31
C VAL A 184 13.76 -20.33 -6.83
N ALA A 185 13.10 -19.30 -7.35
CA ALA A 185 13.04 -19.01 -8.78
C ALA A 185 14.44 -18.76 -9.38
N LEU A 186 15.26 -17.94 -8.70
CA LEU A 186 16.64 -17.69 -9.11
C LEU A 186 17.49 -18.96 -9.08
N ALA A 187 17.33 -19.79 -8.04
CA ALA A 187 18.06 -21.04 -7.94
C ALA A 187 17.68 -22.03 -9.06
N SER A 188 16.39 -22.09 -9.44
CA SER A 188 15.93 -22.96 -10.52
C SER A 188 16.43 -22.51 -11.90
N SER A 189 16.52 -21.21 -12.15
CA SER A 189 17.03 -20.66 -13.41
C SER A 189 18.54 -20.91 -13.60
N VAL A 190 19.32 -20.78 -12.52
CA VAL A 190 20.77 -21.10 -12.54
C VAL A 190 21.01 -22.57 -12.78
N SER A 191 20.23 -23.46 -12.16
CA SER A 191 20.34 -24.90 -12.34
C SER A 191 19.98 -25.36 -13.75
N ALA A 192 19.06 -24.69 -14.42
CA ALA A 192 18.68 -24.98 -15.81
C ALA A 192 19.76 -24.55 -16.82
N SER A 193 20.58 -23.55 -16.50
CA SER A 193 21.62 -23.02 -17.38
C SER A 193 22.97 -23.78 -17.25
N ALA A 194 23.19 -24.46 -16.11
CA ALA A 194 24.39 -25.22 -15.84
C ALA A 194 24.13 -26.72 -16.08
N SER A 195 24.33 -27.18 -17.31
CA SER A 195 24.27 -28.61 -17.64
C SER A 195 25.32 -29.41 -16.84
N GLY A 196 24.89 -29.93 -15.67
CA GLY A 196 25.69 -30.84 -14.86
C GLY A 196 26.07 -30.41 -13.45
N ALA A 197 25.80 -29.18 -13.02
CA ALA A 197 26.01 -28.80 -11.63
C ALA A 197 24.71 -29.15 -10.84
N GLY A 198 24.83 -30.06 -9.87
CA GLY A 198 23.76 -30.40 -8.95
C GLY A 198 23.24 -29.17 -8.23
N PHE A 199 22.03 -29.22 -7.68
CA PHE A 199 21.37 -28.16 -6.90
C PHE A 199 22.34 -27.61 -5.84
N GLU A 200 22.97 -26.46 -6.13
CA GLU A 200 23.87 -25.81 -5.18
C GLU A 200 23.04 -25.16 -4.07
N LEU A 201 23.05 -25.76 -2.89
CA LEU A 201 22.41 -25.20 -1.68
C LEU A 201 22.81 -23.74 -1.43
N ARG A 202 24.01 -23.35 -1.87
CA ARG A 202 24.53 -21.99 -1.76
C ARG A 202 23.74 -20.97 -2.57
N SER A 203 23.22 -21.33 -3.75
CA SER A 203 22.44 -20.42 -4.60
C SER A 203 21.09 -20.06 -3.99
N VAL A 204 20.51 -20.94 -3.16
CA VAL A 204 19.28 -20.65 -2.39
C VAL A 204 19.59 -19.98 -1.05
N ALA A 205 20.64 -20.41 -0.37
CA ALA A 205 20.99 -19.89 0.96
C ALA A 205 21.42 -18.41 0.92
N THR A 206 22.16 -17.99 -0.12
CA THR A 206 22.67 -16.61 -0.20
C THR A 206 21.54 -15.55 -0.24
N PRO A 207 20.50 -15.62 -1.10
CA PRO A 207 19.39 -14.66 -1.07
C PRO A 207 18.62 -14.67 0.25
N ILE A 208 18.43 -15.83 0.87
CA ILE A 208 17.76 -15.95 2.17
C ILE A 208 18.58 -15.26 3.26
N LEU A 209 19.88 -15.50 3.32
CA LEU A 209 20.78 -14.86 4.29
C LEU A 209 20.83 -13.34 4.09
N LEU A 210 20.85 -12.86 2.85
CA LEU A 210 20.82 -11.44 2.55
C LEU A 210 19.49 -10.79 2.96
N ASN A 211 18.35 -11.48 2.77
CA ASN A 211 17.05 -11.00 3.25
C ASN A 211 17.01 -10.94 4.80
N ILE A 212 17.57 -11.96 5.49
CA ILE A 212 17.71 -11.93 6.95
C ILE A 212 18.61 -10.77 7.39
N ALA A 213 19.74 -10.55 6.71
CA ALA A 213 20.61 -9.41 6.97
C ALA A 213 19.89 -8.06 6.78
N SER A 214 19.08 -7.93 5.72
CA SER A 214 18.23 -6.75 5.47
C SER A 214 17.24 -6.52 6.63
N VAL A 215 16.60 -7.57 7.14
CA VAL A 215 15.70 -7.50 8.32
C VAL A 215 16.44 -7.03 9.56
N ILE A 216 17.61 -7.61 9.85
CA ILE A 216 18.42 -7.24 11.01
C ILE A 216 18.88 -5.79 10.90
N LEU A 217 19.40 -5.39 9.73
CA LEU A 217 19.83 -4.01 9.49
C LEU A 217 18.64 -3.03 9.61
N GLY A 218 17.48 -3.37 9.06
CA GLY A 218 16.25 -2.59 9.21
C GLY A 218 15.85 -2.44 10.68
N ALA A 219 15.84 -3.53 11.44
CA ALA A 219 15.55 -3.50 12.88
C ALA A 219 16.53 -2.61 13.65
N MET A 220 17.83 -2.70 13.35
CA MET A 220 18.85 -1.82 13.96
C MET A 220 18.59 -0.35 13.61
N LEU A 221 18.26 -0.03 12.39
CA LEU A 221 17.91 1.34 11.98
C LEU A 221 16.63 1.83 12.65
N GLY A 222 15.67 0.95 12.96
CA GLY A 222 14.51 1.29 13.79
C GLY A 222 14.89 1.74 15.20
N VAL A 223 15.87 1.08 15.82
CA VAL A 223 16.45 1.52 17.11
C VAL A 223 17.19 2.85 16.96
N VAL A 224 17.98 3.01 15.88
CA VAL A 224 18.70 4.27 15.59
C VAL A 224 17.71 5.43 15.42
N LEU A 225 16.61 5.24 14.68
CA LEU A 225 15.56 6.26 14.55
C LEU A 225 15.01 6.69 15.90
N LYS A 226 14.72 5.72 16.80
CA LYS A 226 14.31 6.04 18.17
C LYS A 226 15.36 6.89 18.91
N MET A 227 16.62 6.51 18.82
CA MET A 227 17.72 7.23 19.49
C MET A 227 17.92 8.64 18.93
N MET A 228 17.71 8.81 17.62
CA MET A 228 17.86 10.10 16.96
C MET A 228 16.69 11.05 17.21
N PHE A 229 15.51 10.56 17.60
CA PHE A 229 14.35 11.38 17.89
C PHE A 229 14.27 11.78 19.36
N PHE A 230 14.93 12.89 19.68
CA PHE A 230 14.75 13.53 20.97
C PHE A 230 13.37 14.17 21.11
N PRO A 231 12.75 14.22 22.31
CA PRO A 231 11.40 14.76 22.52
C PRO A 231 11.15 16.18 22.02
N LYS A 232 12.22 16.99 21.87
CA LYS A 232 12.15 18.40 21.45
C LYS A 232 12.43 18.63 19.96
N ARG A 233 12.59 17.59 19.12
CA ARG A 233 12.85 17.81 17.68
C ARG A 233 11.61 18.31 16.96
N SER A 234 11.82 19.27 16.06
CA SER A 234 10.74 19.79 15.18
C SER A 234 10.21 18.69 14.26
N THR A 235 8.98 18.84 13.84
CA THR A 235 8.26 17.95 12.90
C THR A 235 9.05 17.73 11.62
N ASP A 236 9.58 18.82 11.04
CA ASP A 236 10.31 18.80 9.78
C ASP A 236 11.62 18.02 9.88
N ASN A 237 12.39 18.24 10.94
CA ASN A 237 13.65 17.53 11.17
C ASN A 237 13.43 16.01 11.33
N ARG A 238 12.32 15.60 11.94
CA ARG A 238 11.95 14.19 12.07
C ARG A 238 11.63 13.57 10.72
N LEU A 239 10.85 14.28 9.89
CA LEU A 239 10.51 13.85 8.53
C LEU A 239 11.77 13.71 7.66
N ILE A 240 12.60 14.77 7.61
CA ILE A 240 13.84 14.78 6.82
C ILE A 240 14.74 13.60 7.20
N LEU A 241 14.94 13.39 8.50
CA LEU A 241 15.79 12.31 8.98
C LEU A 241 15.24 10.92 8.62
N SER A 242 13.92 10.72 8.77
CA SER A 242 13.28 9.46 8.44
C SER A 242 13.38 9.16 6.95
N VAL A 243 13.13 10.18 6.11
CA VAL A 243 13.27 10.05 4.65
C VAL A 243 14.72 9.74 4.29
N ALA A 244 15.70 10.42 4.90
CA ALA A 244 17.12 10.15 4.66
C ALA A 244 17.52 8.71 5.02
N VAL A 245 17.04 8.20 6.16
CA VAL A 245 17.30 6.80 6.58
C VAL A 245 16.65 5.82 5.61
N LEU A 246 15.39 6.04 5.19
CA LEU A 246 14.71 5.19 4.23
C LEU A 246 15.43 5.14 2.88
N PHE A 247 15.81 6.31 2.32
CA PHE A 247 16.56 6.37 1.06
C PHE A 247 17.93 5.71 1.19
N GLY A 248 18.67 5.99 2.28
CA GLY A 248 19.97 5.37 2.54
C GLY A 248 19.86 3.85 2.64
N PHE A 249 18.84 3.35 3.34
CA PHE A 249 18.58 1.92 3.45
C PHE A 249 18.23 1.29 2.08
N CYS A 250 17.39 1.95 1.27
CA CYS A 250 17.10 1.50 -0.09
C CYS A 250 18.38 1.41 -0.93
N GLY A 251 19.26 2.42 -0.86
CA GLY A 251 20.53 2.41 -1.58
C GLY A 251 21.45 1.26 -1.17
N VAL A 252 21.55 0.98 0.14
CA VAL A 252 22.31 -0.17 0.65
C VAL A 252 21.71 -1.49 0.17
N CYS A 253 20.38 -1.64 0.21
CA CYS A 253 19.72 -2.84 -0.28
C CYS A 253 19.94 -3.05 -1.79
N GLN A 254 19.94 -1.98 -2.59
CA GLN A 254 20.26 -2.06 -4.02
C GLN A 254 21.71 -2.53 -4.27
N ILE A 255 22.67 -2.03 -3.51
CA ILE A 255 24.08 -2.49 -3.60
C ILE A 255 24.20 -3.97 -3.26
N LEU A 256 23.42 -4.44 -2.28
CA LEU A 256 23.42 -5.86 -1.86
C LEU A 256 22.56 -6.75 -2.78
N GLY A 257 21.83 -6.19 -3.74
CA GLY A 257 20.93 -6.93 -4.64
C GLY A 257 19.72 -7.54 -3.92
N VAL A 258 19.26 -6.91 -2.82
CA VAL A 258 18.09 -7.36 -2.03
C VAL A 258 16.97 -6.33 -1.99
N SER A 259 15.75 -6.81 -1.79
CA SER A 259 14.59 -5.94 -1.64
C SER A 259 14.63 -5.16 -0.31
N PRO A 260 14.38 -3.84 -0.30
CA PRO A 260 14.32 -3.06 0.92
C PRO A 260 13.04 -3.31 1.74
N LEU A 261 12.05 -4.02 1.20
CA LEU A 261 10.71 -4.14 1.75
C LEU A 261 10.69 -4.69 3.17
N LEU A 262 11.24 -5.89 3.37
CA LEU A 262 11.25 -6.54 4.69
C LEU A 262 12.01 -5.68 5.71
N GLY A 263 13.16 -5.15 5.34
CA GLY A 263 13.95 -4.32 6.24
C GLY A 263 13.23 -3.02 6.64
N CYS A 264 12.58 -2.31 5.72
CA CYS A 264 11.80 -1.11 6.02
C CYS A 264 10.60 -1.43 6.93
N MET A 265 9.94 -2.55 6.71
CA MET A 265 8.82 -2.99 7.54
C MET A 265 9.30 -3.32 8.97
N PHE A 266 10.40 -4.07 9.13
CA PHE A 266 10.97 -4.36 10.46
C PHE A 266 11.52 -3.11 11.13
N MET A 267 12.09 -2.17 10.37
CA MET A 267 12.52 -0.85 10.89
C MET A 267 11.36 -0.13 11.58
N SER A 268 10.22 -0.03 10.92
CA SER A 268 9.03 0.63 11.48
C SER A 268 8.38 -0.19 12.60
N THR A 269 8.36 -1.52 12.48
CA THR A 269 7.86 -2.42 13.54
C THR A 269 8.65 -2.24 14.82
N VAL A 270 9.98 -2.22 14.76
CA VAL A 270 10.83 -1.97 15.94
C VAL A 270 10.61 -0.57 16.48
N TYR A 271 10.56 0.43 15.60
CA TYR A 271 10.34 1.81 16.01
C TYR A 271 9.02 1.99 16.77
N ILE A 272 7.89 1.49 16.24
CA ILE A 272 6.57 1.68 16.86
C ILE A 272 6.46 0.93 18.21
N ASN A 273 7.06 -0.26 18.33
CA ASN A 273 7.05 -1.02 19.59
C ASN A 273 7.97 -0.44 20.67
N LEU A 274 8.93 0.41 20.28
CA LEU A 274 9.83 1.09 21.21
C LEU A 274 9.36 2.48 21.61
N THR A 275 8.47 3.13 20.83
CA THR A 275 8.15 4.55 21.01
C THR A 275 6.67 4.84 21.19
N ASP A 276 5.77 3.96 20.72
CA ASP A 276 4.32 4.20 20.58
C ASP A 276 3.96 5.50 19.83
N ASP A 277 4.88 6.00 18.97
CA ASP A 277 4.79 7.29 18.32
C ASP A 277 4.14 7.20 16.93
N ASP A 278 2.85 7.51 16.86
CA ASP A 278 2.09 7.54 15.59
C ASP A 278 2.37 8.80 14.73
N ARG A 279 3.00 9.83 15.30
CA ARG A 279 3.21 11.11 14.60
C ARG A 279 4.09 10.96 13.38
N LEU A 280 5.15 10.14 13.49
CA LEU A 280 6.06 9.87 12.37
C LEU A 280 5.33 9.23 11.19
N PHE A 281 4.48 8.25 11.45
CA PHE A 281 3.71 7.58 10.39
C PHE A 281 2.72 8.53 9.72
N LYS A 282 2.06 9.42 10.49
CA LYS A 282 1.19 10.45 9.93
C LYS A 282 1.96 11.41 9.01
N GLN A 283 3.17 11.83 9.42
CA GLN A 283 4.03 12.70 8.61
C GLN A 283 4.46 12.04 7.30
N LEU A 284 4.95 10.79 7.37
CA LEU A 284 5.35 10.03 6.20
C LEU A 284 4.16 9.76 5.26
N ASN A 285 2.99 9.45 5.80
CA ASN A 285 1.76 9.26 5.03
C ASN A 285 1.27 10.56 4.35
N THR A 286 1.61 11.72 4.89
CA THR A 286 1.34 13.03 4.26
C THR A 286 2.37 13.36 3.18
N PHE A 287 3.62 12.92 3.34
CA PHE A 287 4.72 13.19 2.41
C PHE A 287 4.77 12.22 1.22
N SER A 288 4.44 10.94 1.43
CA SER A 288 4.61 9.88 0.44
C SER A 288 3.67 9.91 -0.79
N PRO A 289 2.47 10.53 -0.79
CA PRO A 289 1.53 10.44 -1.90
C PRO A 289 2.09 10.80 -3.28
N PRO A 290 2.95 11.81 -3.47
CA PRO A 290 3.53 12.09 -4.77
C PRO A 290 4.43 10.95 -5.29
N PHE A 291 5.22 10.32 -4.42
CA PHE A 291 6.07 9.19 -4.77
C PHE A 291 5.24 7.95 -5.15
N LEU A 292 4.17 7.69 -4.40
CA LEU A 292 3.24 6.59 -4.68
C LEU A 292 2.52 6.82 -6.01
N LEU A 293 2.07 8.05 -6.29
CA LEU A 293 1.43 8.40 -7.54
C LEU A 293 2.40 8.15 -8.71
N LEU A 294 3.62 8.68 -8.64
CA LEU A 294 4.63 8.49 -9.69
C LEU A 294 4.95 7.01 -9.90
N PHE A 295 5.04 6.23 -8.83
CA PHE A 295 5.27 4.78 -8.90
C PHE A 295 4.14 4.06 -9.66
N PHE A 296 2.87 4.31 -9.31
CA PHE A 296 1.74 3.66 -9.95
C PHE A 296 1.53 4.12 -11.40
N VAL A 297 1.74 5.41 -11.69
CA VAL A 297 1.69 5.93 -13.07
C VAL A 297 2.80 5.27 -13.90
N ARG A 298 4.04 5.21 -13.39
CA ARG A 298 5.14 4.53 -14.06
C ARG A 298 4.83 3.03 -14.28
N SER A 299 4.22 2.36 -13.32
CA SER A 299 3.79 0.97 -13.48
C SER A 299 2.77 0.82 -14.61
N GLY A 300 1.85 1.79 -14.75
CA GLY A 300 0.91 1.85 -15.87
C GLY A 300 1.58 2.15 -17.22
N VAL A 301 2.60 3.01 -17.26
CA VAL A 301 3.41 3.27 -18.47
C VAL A 301 4.10 1.99 -18.96
N ASN A 302 4.61 1.19 -18.04
CA ASN A 302 5.26 -0.09 -18.32
C ASN A 302 4.26 -1.24 -18.61
N PHE A 303 2.96 -0.97 -18.64
CA PHE A 303 1.94 -1.98 -18.88
C PHE A 303 1.91 -2.36 -20.37
N ASP A 304 2.10 -3.64 -20.68
CA ASP A 304 2.12 -4.13 -22.05
C ASP A 304 0.71 -4.53 -22.52
N LEU A 305 0.02 -3.58 -23.16
CA LEU A 305 -1.29 -3.85 -23.79
C LEU A 305 -1.19 -4.83 -24.97
N GLY A 306 -0.07 -4.83 -25.69
CA GLY A 306 0.17 -5.75 -26.82
C GLY A 306 0.22 -7.20 -26.36
N ALA A 307 0.81 -7.44 -25.21
CA ALA A 307 0.88 -8.77 -24.62
C ALA A 307 -0.50 -9.32 -24.22
N LEU A 308 -1.46 -8.47 -23.81
CA LEU A 308 -2.84 -8.88 -23.53
C LEU A 308 -3.61 -9.25 -24.79
N THR A 309 -3.37 -8.56 -25.92
CA THR A 309 -4.10 -8.76 -27.17
C THR A 309 -3.55 -9.91 -28.01
N GLY A 310 -2.55 -10.64 -27.53
CA GLY A 310 -1.99 -11.83 -28.20
C GLY A 310 -0.84 -11.56 -29.14
N ALA A 311 -0.32 -10.32 -29.20
CA ALA A 311 0.87 -9.99 -30.01
C ALA A 311 2.16 -10.66 -29.46
N HIS A 312 2.20 -10.97 -28.17
CA HIS A 312 3.29 -11.67 -27.52
C HIS A 312 2.73 -12.79 -26.64
N SER A 313 2.72 -14.02 -27.14
CA SER A 313 2.38 -15.20 -26.34
C SER A 313 3.66 -15.72 -25.66
N THR A 314 3.69 -15.71 -24.33
CA THR A 314 4.74 -16.40 -23.57
C THR A 314 4.39 -17.90 -23.55
N GLY A 315 4.89 -18.66 -24.49
CA GLY A 315 4.48 -20.05 -24.69
C GLY A 315 3.14 -20.17 -25.45
N SER A 316 2.40 -21.25 -25.23
CA SER A 316 1.12 -21.54 -25.87
C SER A 316 -0.10 -20.85 -25.23
N THR A 317 0.10 -20.14 -24.10
CA THR A 317 -1.02 -19.59 -23.28
C THR A 317 -1.13 -18.09 -23.45
N SER A 318 -2.35 -17.60 -23.76
CA SER A 318 -2.65 -16.17 -23.80
C SER A 318 -2.53 -15.54 -22.41
N LEU A 319 -1.84 -14.40 -22.28
CA LEU A 319 -1.71 -13.66 -21.02
C LEU A 319 -3.07 -13.19 -20.48
N LEU A 320 -4.04 -12.94 -21.35
CA LEU A 320 -5.40 -12.63 -20.93
C LEU A 320 -6.04 -13.81 -20.17
N LEU A 321 -5.92 -15.03 -20.73
CA LEU A 321 -6.42 -16.24 -20.07
C LEU A 321 -5.72 -16.45 -18.73
N LEU A 322 -4.41 -16.30 -18.68
CA LEU A 322 -3.62 -16.39 -17.44
C LEU A 322 -4.09 -15.37 -16.39
N GLY A 323 -4.33 -14.11 -16.80
CA GLY A 323 -4.84 -13.06 -15.92
C GLY A 323 -6.22 -13.38 -15.34
N VAL A 324 -7.14 -13.88 -16.18
CA VAL A 324 -8.49 -14.30 -15.75
C VAL A 324 -8.43 -15.50 -14.80
N VAL A 325 -7.64 -16.51 -15.14
CA VAL A 325 -7.44 -17.69 -14.28
C VAL A 325 -6.82 -17.28 -12.94
N TYR A 326 -5.77 -16.47 -12.96
CA TYR A 326 -5.17 -15.93 -11.75
C TYR A 326 -6.18 -15.20 -10.89
N PHE A 327 -6.99 -14.32 -11.49
CA PHE A 327 -8.01 -13.55 -10.81
C PHE A 327 -9.02 -14.45 -10.09
N LEU A 328 -9.60 -15.42 -10.78
CA LEU A 328 -10.64 -16.30 -10.23
C LEU A 328 -10.07 -17.30 -9.19
N VAL A 329 -8.93 -17.92 -9.50
CA VAL A 329 -8.32 -18.93 -8.64
C VAL A 329 -7.82 -18.32 -7.34
N ARG A 330 -7.25 -17.09 -7.39
CA ARG A 330 -6.85 -16.39 -6.18
C ARG A 330 -8.05 -16.07 -5.28
N ILE A 331 -9.16 -15.60 -5.83
CA ILE A 331 -10.39 -15.35 -5.06
C ILE A 331 -10.85 -16.64 -4.35
N ALA A 332 -10.91 -17.74 -5.08
CA ALA A 332 -11.29 -19.03 -4.52
C ALA A 332 -10.33 -19.50 -3.41
N GLY A 333 -9.02 -19.34 -3.65
CA GLY A 333 -7.98 -19.71 -2.68
C GLY A 333 -8.01 -18.85 -1.40
N LYS A 334 -8.13 -17.54 -1.53
CA LYS A 334 -8.28 -16.59 -0.41
C LYS A 334 -9.51 -16.91 0.43
N TYR A 335 -10.66 -17.14 -0.23
CA TYR A 335 -11.89 -17.50 0.45
C TYR A 335 -11.76 -18.85 1.18
N ALA A 336 -11.28 -19.88 0.50
CA ALA A 336 -11.11 -21.22 1.08
C ALA A 336 -10.12 -21.21 2.26
N GLY A 337 -9.00 -20.51 2.13
CA GLY A 337 -7.99 -20.39 3.17
C GLY A 337 -8.48 -19.63 4.40
N ALA A 338 -9.16 -18.48 4.20
CA ALA A 338 -9.77 -17.72 5.29
C ALA A 338 -10.86 -18.54 6.01
N PHE A 339 -11.71 -19.25 5.26
CA PHE A 339 -12.73 -20.13 5.82
C PHE A 339 -12.11 -21.25 6.67
N ALA A 340 -11.09 -21.94 6.13
CA ALA A 340 -10.38 -23.02 6.85
C ALA A 340 -9.68 -22.48 8.11
N GLY A 341 -9.02 -21.32 8.01
CA GLY A 341 -8.36 -20.68 9.14
C GLY A 341 -9.33 -20.30 10.26
N CYS A 342 -10.45 -19.71 9.90
CA CYS A 342 -11.52 -19.39 10.87
C CYS A 342 -12.15 -20.65 11.49
N MET A 343 -12.27 -21.73 10.74
CA MET A 343 -12.78 -23.02 11.24
C MET A 343 -11.83 -23.62 12.27
N ILE A 344 -10.53 -23.65 11.98
CA ILE A 344 -9.49 -24.19 12.88
C ILE A 344 -9.38 -23.36 14.16
N THR A 345 -9.51 -22.05 14.05
CA THR A 345 -9.39 -21.12 15.19
C THR A 345 -10.70 -20.93 15.97
N HIS A 346 -11.76 -21.64 15.58
CA HIS A 346 -13.10 -21.55 16.17
C HIS A 346 -13.63 -20.11 16.24
N LYS A 347 -13.43 -19.33 15.16
CA LYS A 347 -14.07 -18.02 15.01
C LYS A 347 -15.56 -18.17 14.74
N ASP A 348 -16.32 -17.11 15.08
CA ASP A 348 -17.77 -17.08 14.89
C ASP A 348 -18.18 -17.35 13.43
N ARG A 349 -19.39 -17.84 13.23
CA ARG A 349 -19.90 -18.24 11.90
C ARG A 349 -19.91 -17.09 10.91
N LEU A 350 -20.21 -15.87 11.37
CA LEU A 350 -20.23 -14.68 10.52
C LEU A 350 -18.81 -14.34 10.03
N VAL A 351 -17.81 -14.36 10.93
CA VAL A 351 -16.41 -14.15 10.56
C VAL A 351 -15.95 -15.22 9.58
N ARG A 352 -16.21 -16.50 9.91
CA ARG A 352 -15.79 -17.64 9.09
C ARG A 352 -16.34 -17.59 7.67
N ASN A 353 -17.62 -17.24 7.52
CA ASN A 353 -18.28 -17.31 6.21
C ASN A 353 -17.97 -16.09 5.33
N TYR A 354 -17.69 -14.94 5.90
CA TYR A 354 -17.62 -13.70 5.12
C TYR A 354 -16.23 -13.00 5.11
N LEU A 355 -15.29 -13.42 5.98
CA LEU A 355 -13.96 -12.81 6.02
C LEU A 355 -13.24 -12.88 4.68
N GLY A 356 -13.29 -14.04 4.01
CA GLY A 356 -12.62 -14.25 2.73
C GLY A 356 -13.08 -13.30 1.62
N LEU A 357 -14.34 -12.85 1.64
CA LEU A 357 -14.85 -11.86 0.67
C LEU A 357 -14.22 -10.47 0.87
N ALA A 358 -13.89 -10.10 2.09
CA ALA A 358 -13.26 -8.83 2.39
C ALA A 358 -11.75 -8.82 2.10
N LEU A 359 -11.13 -9.99 1.86
CA LEU A 359 -9.70 -10.16 1.55
C LEU A 359 -9.40 -10.21 0.04
N ILE A 360 -10.41 -10.00 -0.81
CA ILE A 360 -10.25 -10.03 -2.28
C ILE A 360 -9.37 -8.88 -2.82
N PRO A 361 -9.45 -7.62 -2.32
CA PRO A 361 -8.66 -6.52 -2.88
C PRO A 361 -7.17 -6.82 -2.93
N GLN A 362 -6.52 -6.49 -4.05
CA GLN A 362 -5.08 -6.61 -4.26
C GLN A 362 -4.57 -5.39 -5.01
N ALA A 363 -3.54 -4.72 -4.49
CA ALA A 363 -2.96 -3.53 -5.13
C ALA A 363 -1.49 -3.31 -4.73
N GLY A 364 -1.17 -2.19 -4.12
CA GLY A 364 0.13 -1.60 -3.85
C GLY A 364 1.31 -2.54 -3.68
N VAL A 365 1.26 -3.39 -2.65
CA VAL A 365 2.37 -4.32 -2.35
C VAL A 365 2.55 -5.35 -3.46
N ALA A 366 1.46 -5.96 -3.96
CA ALA A 366 1.54 -6.94 -5.03
C ALA A 366 2.11 -6.36 -6.33
N ILE A 367 1.70 -5.14 -6.70
CA ILE A 367 2.22 -4.43 -7.89
C ILE A 367 3.71 -4.16 -7.72
N GLY A 368 4.12 -3.71 -6.55
CA GLY A 368 5.52 -3.45 -6.28
C GLY A 368 6.39 -4.71 -6.30
N LEU A 369 5.91 -5.78 -5.70
CA LEU A 369 6.59 -7.07 -5.74
C LEU A 369 6.64 -7.64 -7.17
N ALA A 370 5.59 -7.43 -7.97
CA ALA A 370 5.58 -7.82 -9.38
C ALA A 370 6.62 -7.04 -10.20
N GLU A 371 6.80 -5.74 -9.93
CA GLU A 371 7.85 -4.94 -10.57
C GLU A 371 9.26 -5.44 -10.19
N LEU A 372 9.49 -5.77 -8.91
CA LEU A 372 10.75 -6.38 -8.48
C LEU A 372 10.97 -7.76 -9.10
N GLY A 373 9.91 -8.60 -9.12
CA GLY A 373 9.95 -9.92 -9.74
C GLY A 373 10.22 -9.85 -11.24
N ALA A 374 9.62 -8.87 -11.92
CA ALA A 374 9.84 -8.62 -13.34
C ALA A 374 11.29 -8.27 -13.65
N ARG A 375 11.92 -7.43 -12.83
CA ARG A 375 13.35 -7.10 -12.98
C ARG A 375 14.24 -8.31 -12.72
N THR A 376 13.88 -9.14 -11.75
CA THR A 376 14.68 -10.30 -11.35
C THR A 376 14.58 -11.45 -12.34
N LEU A 377 13.36 -11.75 -12.84
CA LEU A 377 13.16 -12.78 -13.86
C LEU A 377 13.64 -12.35 -15.24
N GLY A 378 13.52 -11.05 -15.54
CA GLY A 378 13.95 -10.47 -16.80
C GLY A 378 13.12 -10.90 -18.02
N GLY A 379 13.44 -10.32 -19.18
CA GLY A 379 12.88 -10.71 -20.48
C GLY A 379 11.35 -10.75 -20.54
N ASP A 380 10.81 -11.61 -21.39
CA ASP A 380 9.38 -11.77 -21.60
C ASP A 380 8.64 -12.31 -20.38
N THR A 381 9.30 -13.19 -19.60
CA THR A 381 8.75 -13.78 -18.37
C THR A 381 8.48 -12.69 -17.31
N GLY A 382 9.43 -11.78 -17.12
CA GLY A 382 9.26 -10.65 -16.21
C GLY A 382 8.17 -9.68 -16.66
N SER A 383 8.13 -9.36 -17.96
CA SER A 383 7.09 -8.52 -18.55
C SER A 383 5.70 -9.14 -18.41
N ALA A 384 5.57 -10.44 -18.65
CA ALA A 384 4.33 -11.19 -18.47
C ALA A 384 3.86 -11.16 -17.00
N LEU A 385 4.76 -11.39 -16.03
CA LEU A 385 4.43 -11.33 -14.61
C LEU A 385 3.85 -9.96 -14.22
N ARG A 386 4.55 -8.89 -14.60
CA ARG A 386 4.12 -7.52 -14.33
C ARG A 386 2.74 -7.24 -14.96
N THR A 387 2.56 -7.59 -16.23
CA THR A 387 1.32 -7.36 -16.97
C THR A 387 0.12 -8.09 -16.34
N VAL A 388 0.29 -9.37 -15.98
CA VAL A 388 -0.76 -10.16 -15.32
C VAL A 388 -1.16 -9.56 -13.98
N ILE A 389 -0.19 -9.19 -13.15
CA ILE A 389 -0.48 -8.61 -11.82
C ILE A 389 -1.10 -7.21 -11.93
N LEU A 390 -0.62 -6.36 -12.82
CA LEU A 390 -1.21 -5.03 -13.03
C LEU A 390 -2.66 -5.13 -13.53
N ALA A 391 -2.92 -5.96 -14.55
CA ALA A 391 -4.27 -6.16 -15.08
C ALA A 391 -5.22 -6.70 -13.99
N SER A 392 -4.77 -7.71 -13.25
CA SER A 392 -5.57 -8.31 -12.17
C SER A 392 -5.80 -7.32 -11.03
N SER A 393 -4.79 -6.49 -10.68
CA SER A 393 -4.93 -5.48 -9.63
C SER A 393 -5.98 -4.43 -9.97
N VAL A 394 -6.07 -4.00 -11.22
CA VAL A 394 -7.16 -3.10 -11.66
C VAL A 394 -8.53 -3.75 -11.46
N LEU A 395 -8.68 -5.04 -11.79
CA LEU A 395 -9.93 -5.77 -11.58
C LEU A 395 -10.24 -5.94 -10.07
N TYR A 396 -9.23 -6.25 -9.26
CA TYR A 396 -9.41 -6.37 -7.81
C TYR A 396 -9.79 -5.04 -7.16
N GLU A 397 -9.22 -3.93 -7.59
CA GLU A 397 -9.56 -2.60 -7.10
C GLU A 397 -10.97 -2.16 -7.53
N LEU A 398 -11.45 -2.63 -8.68
CA LEU A 398 -12.81 -2.36 -9.16
C LEU A 398 -13.87 -3.15 -8.36
N ILE A 399 -13.63 -4.45 -8.15
CA ILE A 399 -14.60 -5.39 -7.55
C ILE A 399 -14.43 -5.47 -6.03
N GLY A 400 -13.21 -5.35 -5.53
CA GLY A 400 -12.83 -5.59 -4.14
C GLY A 400 -13.59 -4.73 -3.12
N PRO A 401 -13.72 -3.41 -3.29
CA PRO A 401 -14.51 -2.58 -2.38
C PRO A 401 -15.98 -3.00 -2.31
N GLY A 402 -16.56 -3.45 -3.44
CA GLY A 402 -17.91 -4.00 -3.49
C GLY A 402 -18.03 -5.30 -2.68
N CYS A 403 -17.08 -6.21 -2.83
CA CYS A 403 -17.02 -7.47 -2.07
C CYS A 403 -16.81 -7.21 -0.58
N ALA A 404 -15.93 -6.28 -0.22
CA ALA A 404 -15.71 -5.88 1.17
C ALA A 404 -16.97 -5.25 1.78
N LYS A 405 -17.66 -4.38 1.04
CA LYS A 405 -18.93 -3.80 1.48
C LYS A 405 -20.01 -4.87 1.67
N LEU A 406 -20.13 -5.82 0.74
CA LEU A 406 -21.04 -6.96 0.85
C LEU A 406 -20.71 -7.83 2.07
N SER A 407 -19.44 -8.11 2.30
CA SER A 407 -18.97 -8.87 3.45
C SER A 407 -19.35 -8.22 4.78
N LEU A 408 -19.14 -6.89 4.91
CA LEU A 408 -19.53 -6.11 6.08
C LEU A 408 -21.05 -6.11 6.29
N ALA A 409 -21.83 -6.02 5.22
CA ALA A 409 -23.30 -6.09 5.30
C ALA A 409 -23.78 -7.47 5.77
N LEU A 410 -23.25 -8.56 5.19
CA LEU A 410 -23.62 -9.93 5.53
C LEU A 410 -23.14 -10.36 6.92
N SER A 411 -22.07 -9.76 7.43
CA SER A 411 -21.58 -9.98 8.80
C SER A 411 -22.29 -9.11 9.85
N HIS A 412 -23.30 -8.32 9.45
CA HIS A 412 -24.02 -7.40 10.34
C HIS A 412 -23.09 -6.43 11.10
N SER A 413 -21.98 -6.01 10.46
CA SER A 413 -20.96 -5.16 11.08
C SER A 413 -21.20 -3.66 10.86
N TYR A 414 -22.28 -3.27 10.15
CA TYR A 414 -22.63 -1.87 9.99
C TYR A 414 -23.02 -1.26 11.35
N GLY A 415 -22.58 -0.03 11.61
CA GLY A 415 -23.07 0.73 12.75
C GLY A 415 -24.58 1.00 12.61
N ASP A 416 -25.31 0.80 13.67
CA ASP A 416 -26.71 1.24 13.77
C ASP A 416 -26.73 2.78 13.73
N GLY A 417 -27.05 3.31 12.56
CA GLY A 417 -27.50 4.68 12.41
C GLY A 417 -26.43 5.72 12.16
N VAL A 418 -26.79 6.49 11.17
CA VAL A 418 -26.27 7.76 10.67
C VAL A 418 -25.25 7.61 9.54
N GLU A 419 -25.78 7.56 8.34
CA GLU A 419 -25.13 8.13 7.17
C GLU A 419 -24.93 9.63 7.38
N GLU A 420 -23.93 10.02 8.15
CA GLU A 420 -23.32 11.31 7.90
C GLU A 420 -22.32 11.09 6.76
N PRO A 421 -22.54 11.73 5.60
CA PRO A 421 -21.51 11.75 4.58
C PRO A 421 -20.28 12.33 5.24
N VAL A 422 -19.16 11.60 5.19
CA VAL A 422 -17.85 12.15 5.56
C VAL A 422 -17.68 13.41 4.71
N ARG A 423 -18.04 14.55 5.27
CA ARG A 423 -17.72 15.85 4.69
C ARG A 423 -16.23 15.88 4.54
N VAL A 424 -15.78 16.10 3.32
CA VAL A 424 -14.40 16.48 3.04
C VAL A 424 -14.16 17.71 3.92
N ILE A 425 -13.37 17.52 4.96
CA ILE A 425 -12.99 18.56 5.92
C ILE A 425 -12.30 19.65 5.12
N ASN A 426 -13.00 20.77 4.94
CA ASN A 426 -12.35 22.01 4.58
C ASN A 426 -11.72 22.55 5.87
N PRO A 427 -10.41 22.77 5.92
CA PRO A 427 -9.72 23.20 7.15
C PRO A 427 -10.30 24.47 7.77
N ASP A 428 -10.93 25.33 6.96
CA ASP A 428 -11.48 26.61 7.39
C ASP A 428 -12.90 26.54 8.02
N GLU A 429 -13.62 25.43 7.86
CA GLU A 429 -14.95 25.23 8.46
C GLU A 429 -14.94 24.43 9.76
N ASP A 430 -13.90 23.59 9.94
CA ASP A 430 -13.82 22.68 11.09
C ASP A 430 -13.39 23.35 12.39
N ASP A 431 -12.59 24.42 12.33
CA ASP A 431 -12.22 25.16 13.54
C ASP A 431 -13.44 25.72 14.25
N LYS A 432 -14.50 26.11 13.51
CA LYS A 432 -15.74 26.60 14.11
C LYS A 432 -16.59 25.47 14.70
N HIS A 433 -16.59 24.29 14.08
CA HIS A 433 -17.37 23.15 14.57
C HIS A 433 -16.73 22.52 15.80
N ILE A 434 -15.40 22.35 15.81
CA ILE A 434 -14.64 21.85 16.97
C ILE A 434 -14.78 22.80 18.16
N VAL A 435 -14.69 24.10 17.92
CA VAL A 435 -14.88 25.11 18.97
C VAL A 435 -16.30 25.08 19.51
N ASN A 436 -17.34 24.92 18.69
CA ASN A 436 -18.71 24.82 19.14
C ASN A 436 -19.02 23.54 19.91
N VAL A 437 -18.48 22.38 19.46
CA VAL A 437 -18.59 21.11 20.18
C VAL A 437 -17.83 21.16 21.52
N LEU A 438 -16.67 21.79 21.56
CA LEU A 438 -15.93 22.03 22.81
C LEU A 438 -16.69 22.96 23.76
N ILE A 439 -17.31 24.01 23.24
CA ILE A 439 -18.15 24.95 24.03
C ILE A 439 -19.37 24.22 24.59
N GLU A 440 -20.01 23.36 23.79
CA GLU A 440 -21.18 22.60 24.22
C GLU A 440 -20.81 21.55 25.29
N ARG A 441 -19.69 20.86 25.11
CA ARG A 441 -19.13 19.92 26.12
C ARG A 441 -18.70 20.62 27.40
N ILE A 442 -18.14 21.83 27.30
CA ILE A 442 -17.77 22.66 28.45
C ILE A 442 -19.05 23.12 29.20
N ARG A 443 -20.11 23.46 28.49
CA ARG A 443 -21.42 23.83 29.12
C ARG A 443 -22.06 22.63 29.82
N GLU A 444 -21.97 21.45 29.23
CA GLU A 444 -22.50 20.22 29.83
C GLU A 444 -21.76 19.89 31.14
N ILE A 445 -20.41 19.93 31.11
CA ILE A 445 -19.58 19.77 32.32
C ILE A 445 -19.85 20.88 33.35
N GLN A 446 -20.11 22.12 32.90
CA GLN A 446 -20.44 23.22 33.78
C GLN A 446 -21.79 23.03 34.51
N SER A 447 -22.77 22.40 33.88
CA SER A 447 -24.07 22.12 34.50
C SER A 447 -23.97 21.04 35.58
N GLU A 448 -22.92 20.23 35.60
CA GLU A 448 -22.70 19.19 36.61
C GLU A 448 -21.82 19.62 37.78
N LEU A 449 -21.23 20.84 37.72
CA LEU A 449 -20.33 21.34 38.75
C LEU A 449 -21.09 22.15 39.84
N PRO A 450 -20.70 22.09 41.12
CA PRO A 450 -21.25 22.91 42.18
C PRO A 450 -21.10 24.41 41.91
N GLU A 451 -22.07 25.23 42.33
CA GLU A 451 -22.16 26.68 42.03
C GLU A 451 -20.87 27.49 42.22
N HIS A 452 -20.03 27.14 43.16
CA HIS A 452 -18.75 27.83 43.43
C HIS A 452 -17.67 27.53 42.33
N ALA A 453 -17.76 26.44 41.64
CA ALA A 453 -16.80 26.08 40.56
C ALA A 453 -17.27 26.66 39.20
N GLN A 454 -18.56 26.94 39.04
CA GLN A 454 -19.14 27.53 37.81
C GLN A 454 -18.66 28.97 37.56
N ALA A 455 -18.47 29.77 38.61
CA ALA A 455 -18.05 31.17 38.50
C ALA A 455 -16.63 31.33 37.93
N VAL A 456 -15.69 30.42 38.30
CA VAL A 456 -14.27 30.46 37.83
C VAL A 456 -14.16 30.05 36.36
N THR A 457 -15.01 29.12 35.94
CA THR A 457 -14.97 28.61 34.57
C THR A 457 -15.61 29.58 33.58
N VAL A 458 -16.67 30.31 33.96
CA VAL A 458 -17.28 31.37 33.14
C VAL A 458 -16.28 32.50 32.88
N GLN A 459 -15.48 32.86 33.87
CA GLN A 459 -14.45 33.90 33.71
C GLN A 459 -13.31 33.48 32.79
N ALA A 460 -12.91 32.18 32.77
CA ALA A 460 -11.93 31.64 31.85
C ALA A 460 -12.44 31.59 30.40
N VAL A 461 -13.69 31.20 30.18
CA VAL A 461 -14.35 31.18 28.86
C VAL A 461 -14.50 32.58 28.27
N ASN A 462 -14.93 33.56 29.09
CA ASN A 462 -15.05 34.94 28.66
C ASN A 462 -13.71 35.58 28.30
N ASN A 463 -12.64 35.24 29.03
CA ASN A 463 -11.27 35.67 28.72
C ASN A 463 -10.75 35.04 27.41
N ALA A 464 -11.07 33.78 27.13
CA ALA A 464 -10.68 33.09 25.89
C ALA A 464 -11.45 33.67 24.67
N GLN A 465 -12.74 34.02 24.82
CA GLN A 465 -13.49 34.67 23.75
C GLN A 465 -13.02 36.10 23.48
N GLY A 466 -12.61 36.84 24.52
CA GLY A 466 -12.00 38.16 24.39
C GLY A 466 -10.66 38.13 23.65
N ALA A 467 -9.83 37.15 23.91
CA ALA A 467 -8.53 36.93 23.20
C ALA A 467 -8.75 36.59 21.72
N HIS A 468 -9.75 35.79 21.41
CA HIS A 468 -10.11 35.44 20.01
C HIS A 468 -10.72 36.63 19.22
N ALA A 469 -11.45 37.51 19.87
CA ALA A 469 -11.95 38.75 19.26
C ALA A 469 -10.82 39.73 18.97
N MET A 470 -9.82 39.80 19.86
CA MET A 470 -8.64 40.66 19.70
C MET A 470 -7.73 40.22 18.56
N THR A 471 -7.53 38.90 18.37
CA THR A 471 -6.79 38.34 17.24
C THR A 471 -7.48 38.60 15.90
N ARG A 472 -8.79 38.58 15.83
CA ARG A 472 -9.54 38.92 14.61
C ARG A 472 -9.40 40.39 14.24
N HIS A 473 -9.39 41.33 15.20
CA HIS A 473 -9.15 42.74 14.92
C HIS A 473 -7.72 43.02 14.41
N LEU A 474 -6.73 42.28 14.88
CA LEU A 474 -5.35 42.41 14.40
C LEU A 474 -5.16 41.86 12.97
N HIS A 475 -5.87 40.79 12.59
CA HIS A 475 -5.85 40.28 11.21
C HIS A 475 -6.64 41.12 10.22
N SER A 476 -7.76 41.76 10.65
CA SER A 476 -8.54 42.66 9.80
C SER A 476 -7.82 44.00 9.51
N ASN A 477 -7.04 44.47 10.43
CA ASN A 477 -6.24 45.71 10.21
C ASN A 477 -4.98 45.48 9.35
N ASN A 478 -4.43 44.27 9.28
CA ASN A 478 -3.30 43.96 8.37
C ASN A 478 -3.74 43.68 6.92
N ALA A 479 -5.02 43.45 6.65
CA ALA A 479 -5.56 43.27 5.30
C ALA A 479 -5.81 44.57 4.54
N ASN A 480 -5.72 45.73 5.22
CA ASN A 480 -5.95 47.06 4.62
C ASN A 480 -4.65 47.82 4.31
N TYR A 481 -3.51 47.18 4.41
CA TYR A 481 -2.19 47.77 4.10
C TYR A 481 -1.39 46.96 3.05
N HIS A 482 -2.07 46.42 2.01
CA HIS A 482 -1.39 46.01 0.79
C HIS A 482 -2.29 46.26 -0.43
#